data_0cce2d0f35f2351fd0d8d0ae763b7955
#
_entry.id   0cce2d0f35f2351fd0d8d0ae763b7955
#
_cell.length_a   1.000
_cell.length_b   1.000
_cell.length_c   1.000
_cell.angle_alpha   90.00
_cell.angle_beta   90.00
_cell.angle_gamma   90.00
#
_symmetry.space_group_name_H-M   'P 1'
#
loop_
_entity.id
_entity.type
_entity.pdbx_description
1 polymer ?
#
loop_
_entity_poly.entity_id
_entity_poly.type
_entity_poly.pdbx_seq_one_letter_code
_entity_poly.pdbx_strand_id
1 'polypeptide(L)'
;MIETIEALCAETHNYFIEQMKHDDFTIENGNISLPFLVEGQFFAIVGSKFNDGVYIYLDEFIIRDASWDDVLKDNPDWGAITPETWGELKHHELVDETFHGAVWAMRMPRAFLKLAKEIEDYNNLDAAKPTGYTSESISGHYSYTKASPEDSAWQKVFASKLNRWRKVAARWG
;
A
#
# COMPACT_ATOMS: atom_id res chain seq x y z
N MET A 1 0.60 -7.21 2.23
CA MET A 1 -0.42 -6.12 2.24
C MET A 1 0.20 -4.73 2.13
N ILE A 2 0.97 -4.24 3.08
CA ILE A 2 1.53 -2.86 3.06
C ILE A 2 2.35 -2.59 1.79
N GLU A 3 3.21 -3.51 1.38
CA GLU A 3 4.01 -3.38 0.15
C GLU A 3 3.13 -3.19 -1.10
N THR A 4 1.99 -3.87 -1.17
CA THR A 4 1.03 -3.71 -2.28
C THR A 4 0.37 -2.34 -2.22
N ILE A 5 0.04 -1.85 -1.03
CA ILE A 5 -0.50 -0.49 -0.84
C ILE A 5 0.53 0.57 -1.25
N GLU A 6 1.79 0.43 -0.82
CA GLU A 6 2.90 1.32 -1.21
C GLU A 6 3.07 1.36 -2.73
N ALA A 7 3.14 0.19 -3.37
CA ALA A 7 3.26 0.09 -4.82
C ALA A 7 2.08 0.73 -5.56
N LEU A 8 0.86 0.55 -5.05
CA LEU A 8 -0.35 1.13 -5.63
C LEU A 8 -0.40 2.64 -5.45
N CYS A 9 -0.02 3.16 -4.28
CA CYS A 9 0.09 4.60 -4.03
C CYS A 9 1.13 5.24 -4.96
N ALA A 10 2.28 4.61 -5.14
CA ALA A 10 3.32 5.06 -6.04
C ALA A 10 2.86 5.07 -7.51
N GLU A 11 2.23 3.99 -7.99
CA GLU A 11 1.72 3.87 -9.36
C GLU A 11 0.64 4.92 -9.67
N THR A 12 -0.21 5.23 -8.70
CA THR A 12 -1.30 6.20 -8.86
C THR A 12 -0.88 7.62 -8.51
N HIS A 13 0.34 7.83 -8.01
CA HIS A 13 0.82 9.09 -7.42
C HIS A 13 -0.16 9.67 -6.40
N ASN A 14 -0.82 8.80 -5.64
CA ASN A 14 -1.88 9.18 -4.72
C ASN A 14 -1.73 8.48 -3.37
N TYR A 15 -1.28 9.21 -2.38
CA TYR A 15 -1.10 8.74 -1.01
C TYR A 15 -2.27 9.10 -0.08
N PHE A 16 -3.33 9.73 -0.60
CA PHE A 16 -4.51 10.13 0.18
C PHE A 16 -4.16 10.90 1.44
N ILE A 17 -3.21 11.84 1.33
CA ILE A 17 -2.71 12.61 2.45
C ILE A 17 -3.82 13.53 2.97
N GLU A 18 -4.24 13.33 4.21
CA GLU A 18 -5.19 14.16 4.93
C GLU A 18 -4.47 15.29 5.65
N GLN A 19 -3.33 14.97 6.26
CA GLN A 19 -2.48 15.92 6.97
C GLN A 19 -1.01 15.57 6.74
N MET A 20 -0.18 16.58 6.64
CA MET A 20 1.27 16.44 6.54
C MET A 20 1.94 17.31 7.58
N LYS A 21 2.90 16.74 8.30
CA LYS A 21 3.75 17.46 9.21
C LYS A 21 5.21 17.33 8.78
N HIS A 22 5.89 18.46 8.61
CA HIS A 22 7.33 18.55 8.42
C HIS A 22 7.98 19.02 9.71
N ASP A 23 8.93 18.24 10.23
CA ASP A 23 9.60 18.55 11.49
C ASP A 23 10.90 17.71 11.61
N ASP A 24 11.60 17.94 12.72
CA ASP A 24 12.59 16.98 13.23
C ASP A 24 11.86 15.94 14.07
N PHE A 25 11.96 14.69 13.64
CA PHE A 25 11.33 13.56 14.31
C PHE A 25 12.39 12.69 14.98
N THR A 26 12.07 12.17 16.16
CA THR A 26 12.91 11.25 16.89
C THR A 26 12.18 9.91 17.05
N ILE A 27 12.85 8.85 16.68
CA ILE A 27 12.43 7.46 16.90
C ILE A 27 13.28 6.92 18.04
N GLU A 28 12.64 6.48 19.10
CA GLU A 28 13.27 5.93 20.29
C GLU A 28 12.61 4.62 20.71
N ASN A 29 13.41 3.63 21.05
CA ASN A 29 12.95 2.30 21.45
C ASN A 29 12.00 1.66 20.40
N GLY A 30 12.33 1.85 19.11
CA GLY A 30 11.56 1.29 18.00
C GLY A 30 10.21 1.97 17.74
N ASN A 31 9.92 3.10 18.38
CA ASN A 31 8.64 3.78 18.26
C ASN A 31 8.78 5.29 18.00
N ILE A 32 7.73 5.91 17.49
CA ILE A 32 7.64 7.34 17.22
C ILE A 32 6.33 7.90 17.79
N SER A 33 6.41 9.02 18.50
CA SER A 33 5.22 9.69 19.03
C SER A 33 4.63 10.64 18.02
N LEU A 34 3.39 10.38 17.58
CA LEU A 34 2.69 11.14 16.55
C LEU A 34 1.28 11.53 17.03
N PRO A 35 1.15 12.49 17.97
CA PRO A 35 -0.12 12.80 18.62
C PRO A 35 -1.18 13.41 17.69
N PHE A 36 -0.82 13.73 16.46
CA PHE A 36 -1.76 14.22 15.44
C PHE A 36 -2.40 13.09 14.61
N LEU A 37 -1.95 11.84 14.78
CA LEU A 37 -2.55 10.68 14.14
C LEU A 37 -3.68 10.10 15.01
N VAL A 38 -4.60 9.43 14.34
CA VAL A 38 -5.66 8.65 14.97
C VAL A 38 -5.24 7.18 15.03
N GLU A 39 -5.52 6.52 16.14
CA GLU A 39 -5.27 5.08 16.27
C GLU A 39 -5.91 4.28 15.14
N GLY A 40 -5.17 3.32 14.60
CA GLY A 40 -5.54 2.54 13.43
C GLY A 40 -5.32 3.22 12.09
N GLN A 41 -4.89 4.48 12.08
CA GLN A 41 -4.69 5.26 10.86
C GLN A 41 -3.42 4.83 10.12
N PHE A 42 -3.49 4.77 8.78
CA PHE A 42 -2.31 4.67 7.95
C PHE A 42 -1.51 5.97 7.97
N PHE A 43 -0.20 5.84 8.00
CA PHE A 43 0.71 6.97 7.85
C PHE A 43 1.96 6.58 7.07
N ALA A 44 2.64 7.57 6.52
CA ALA A 44 3.94 7.36 5.89
C ALA A 44 5.01 8.22 6.55
N ILE A 45 6.20 7.64 6.72
CA ILE A 45 7.44 8.34 7.07
C ILE A 45 8.17 8.62 5.76
N VAL A 46 8.63 9.85 5.57
CA VAL A 46 9.32 10.31 4.36
C VAL A 46 10.54 11.14 4.72
N GLY A 47 11.69 10.79 4.17
CA GLY A 47 12.96 11.46 4.41
C GLY A 47 13.77 10.88 5.57
N SER A 48 13.32 9.77 6.16
CA SER A 48 14.09 8.95 7.07
C SER A 48 15.15 8.16 6.30
N LYS A 49 16.28 7.88 6.93
CA LYS A 49 17.33 7.04 6.33
C LYS A 49 16.97 5.56 6.37
N PHE A 50 16.30 5.13 7.43
CA PHE A 50 16.07 3.71 7.71
C PHE A 50 14.59 3.32 7.74
N ASN A 51 13.69 4.29 7.88
CA ASN A 51 12.28 4.04 8.18
C ASN A 51 11.31 4.64 7.15
N ASP A 52 11.79 5.00 5.96
CA ASP A 52 10.87 5.42 4.88
C ASP A 52 9.89 4.30 4.55
N GLY A 53 8.59 4.60 4.55
CA GLY A 53 7.57 3.62 4.24
C GLY A 53 6.20 3.93 4.83
N VAL A 54 5.24 3.05 4.54
CA VAL A 54 3.87 3.12 5.05
C VAL A 54 3.69 2.18 6.24
N TYR A 55 2.98 2.67 7.24
CA TYR A 55 2.74 2.01 8.51
C TYR A 55 1.29 2.23 8.97
N ILE A 56 0.90 1.53 10.04
CA ILE A 56 -0.35 1.76 10.77
C ILE A 56 0.01 2.19 12.18
N TYR A 57 -0.58 3.30 12.62
CA TYR A 57 -0.32 3.90 13.93
C TYR A 57 -1.25 3.32 14.99
N LEU A 58 -0.67 2.83 16.06
CA LEU A 58 -1.36 2.56 17.31
C LEU A 58 -0.54 3.26 18.40
N ASP A 59 -1.15 4.05 19.25
CA ASP A 59 -0.49 4.98 20.16
C ASP A 59 0.76 4.42 20.89
N GLU A 60 0.71 3.16 21.28
CA GLU A 60 1.80 2.49 21.97
C GLU A 60 2.78 1.76 21.05
N PHE A 61 2.44 1.51 19.78
CA PHE A 61 3.27 0.75 18.84
C PHE A 61 2.82 0.95 17.38
N ILE A 62 3.70 0.57 16.48
CA ILE A 62 3.49 0.68 15.04
C ILE A 62 3.33 -0.71 14.44
N ILE A 63 2.49 -0.83 13.43
CA ILE A 63 2.23 -2.06 12.72
C ILE A 63 2.58 -1.90 11.25
N ARG A 64 3.20 -2.93 10.69
CA ARG A 64 3.41 -3.07 9.24
C ARG A 64 2.84 -4.39 8.70
N ASP A 65 2.65 -5.38 9.56
CA ASP A 65 2.16 -6.70 9.21
C ASP A 65 0.73 -6.91 9.75
N ALA A 66 -0.25 -6.54 8.93
CA ALA A 66 -1.66 -6.74 9.21
C ALA A 66 -2.32 -7.49 8.05
N SER A 67 -3.43 -8.18 8.31
CA SER A 67 -4.21 -8.85 7.27
C SER A 67 -5.20 -7.91 6.59
N TRP A 68 -5.67 -8.29 5.39
CA TRP A 68 -6.73 -7.55 4.71
C TRP A 68 -8.04 -7.56 5.51
N ASP A 69 -8.30 -8.62 6.23
CA ASP A 69 -9.50 -8.73 7.05
C ASP A 69 -9.46 -7.75 8.21
N ASP A 70 -8.28 -7.57 8.86
CA ASP A 70 -8.11 -6.58 9.93
C ASP A 70 -8.39 -5.16 9.46
N VAL A 71 -7.97 -4.83 8.23
CA VAL A 71 -8.08 -3.49 7.67
C VAL A 71 -9.45 -3.21 7.05
N LEU A 72 -10.12 -4.22 6.53
CA LEU A 72 -11.37 -4.05 5.77
C LEU A 72 -12.64 -4.39 6.55
N LYS A 73 -12.54 -5.02 7.74
CA LYS A 73 -13.66 -5.64 8.42
C LYS A 73 -14.76 -4.66 8.84
N ASP A 74 -14.44 -3.62 9.56
CA ASP A 74 -15.42 -2.83 10.30
C ASP A 74 -15.47 -1.34 9.96
N ASN A 75 -14.73 -0.90 8.96
CA ASN A 75 -14.72 0.51 8.57
C ASN A 75 -15.40 0.73 7.21
N PRO A 76 -16.56 1.39 7.15
CA PRO A 76 -17.32 1.56 5.91
C PRO A 76 -16.67 2.54 4.92
N ASP A 77 -15.99 3.58 5.38
CA ASP A 77 -15.58 4.72 4.57
C ASP A 77 -14.09 4.72 4.22
N TRP A 78 -13.24 4.30 5.15
CA TRP A 78 -11.77 4.22 4.99
C TRP A 78 -11.21 3.03 5.76
N GLY A 79 -10.07 2.49 5.30
CA GLY A 79 -9.42 1.37 5.98
C GLY A 79 -8.68 1.85 7.22
N ALA A 80 -8.97 1.24 8.34
CA ALA A 80 -8.24 1.37 9.59
C ALA A 80 -8.39 0.09 10.41
N ILE A 81 -7.46 -0.15 11.28
CA ILE A 81 -7.53 -1.29 12.21
C ILE A 81 -8.36 -0.88 13.43
N THR A 82 -9.30 -1.73 13.81
CA THR A 82 -10.13 -1.50 14.98
C THR A 82 -9.49 -2.07 16.26
N PRO A 83 -9.81 -1.53 17.44
CA PRO A 83 -9.24 -1.99 18.72
C PRO A 83 -9.42 -3.49 19.00
N GLU A 84 -10.46 -4.10 18.49
CA GLU A 84 -10.78 -5.51 18.70
C GLU A 84 -9.71 -6.47 18.12
N THR A 85 -8.95 -6.00 17.12
CA THR A 85 -7.94 -6.80 16.43
C THR A 85 -6.50 -6.52 16.90
N TRP A 86 -6.28 -5.51 17.73
CA TRP A 86 -4.92 -5.06 18.10
C TRP A 86 -4.10 -6.13 18.84
N GLY A 87 -4.72 -6.93 19.69
CA GLY A 87 -4.02 -7.92 20.52
C GLY A 87 -3.36 -9.05 19.74
N GLU A 88 -3.71 -9.25 18.48
CA GLU A 88 -3.18 -10.30 17.61
C GLU A 88 -2.10 -9.78 16.64
N LEU A 89 -1.91 -8.45 16.58
CA LEU A 89 -1.01 -7.82 15.62
C LEU A 89 0.42 -7.76 16.15
N LYS A 90 1.37 -7.95 15.24
CA LYS A 90 2.79 -7.85 15.56
C LYS A 90 3.25 -6.41 15.54
N HIS A 91 3.94 -6.00 16.57
CA HIS A 91 4.65 -4.73 16.60
C HIS A 91 5.73 -4.71 15.53
N HIS A 92 5.84 -3.59 14.83
CA HIS A 92 6.96 -3.31 13.95
C HIS A 92 7.91 -2.34 14.66
N GLU A 93 9.13 -2.79 14.93
CA GLU A 93 10.15 -1.95 15.53
C GLU A 93 10.82 -1.10 14.45
N LEU A 94 10.69 0.21 14.58
CA LEU A 94 11.45 1.16 13.76
C LEU A 94 12.91 1.18 14.22
N VAL A 95 13.81 1.58 13.33
CA VAL A 95 15.22 1.82 13.67
C VAL A 95 15.33 3.17 14.38
N ASP A 96 15.95 3.19 15.56
CA ASP A 96 16.17 4.41 16.32
C ASP A 96 17.00 5.41 15.52
N GLU A 97 16.45 6.59 15.30
CA GLU A 97 17.10 7.71 14.63
C GLU A 97 16.43 9.04 14.92
N THR A 98 17.14 10.14 14.69
CA THR A 98 16.56 11.47 14.53
C THR A 98 16.72 11.89 13.07
N PHE A 99 15.61 12.31 12.45
CA PHE A 99 15.61 12.72 11.05
C PHE A 99 14.78 13.97 10.82
N HIS A 100 15.20 14.77 9.84
CA HIS A 100 14.41 15.89 9.35
C HIS A 100 13.62 15.42 8.13
N GLY A 101 12.29 15.43 8.21
CA GLY A 101 11.48 14.87 7.15
C GLY A 101 10.00 15.20 7.28
N ALA A 102 9.17 14.34 6.72
CA ALA A 102 7.72 14.48 6.78
C ALA A 102 7.05 13.22 7.31
N VAL A 103 5.96 13.40 8.03
CA VAL A 103 5.00 12.35 8.34
C VAL A 103 3.67 12.71 7.68
N TRP A 104 3.15 11.79 6.89
CA TRP A 104 1.88 11.93 6.19
C TRP A 104 0.79 11.11 6.86
N ALA A 105 -0.20 11.73 7.46
CA ALA A 105 -1.42 11.07 7.88
C ALA A 105 -2.26 10.74 6.63
N MET A 106 -2.61 9.48 6.44
CA MET A 106 -3.25 8.99 5.23
C MET A 106 -4.66 8.50 5.54
N ARG A 107 -5.62 8.90 4.68
CA ARG A 107 -6.99 8.40 4.75
C ARG A 107 -7.35 7.71 3.44
N MET A 108 -7.00 6.45 3.34
CA MET A 108 -7.22 5.67 2.12
C MET A 108 -8.68 5.20 2.04
N PRO A 109 -9.39 5.48 0.92
CA PRO A 109 -10.75 4.97 0.73
C PRO A 109 -10.78 3.44 0.74
N ARG A 110 -11.80 2.86 1.36
CA ARG A 110 -11.97 1.40 1.39
C ARG A 110 -11.96 0.76 -0.01
N ALA A 111 -12.52 1.46 -1.01
CA ALA A 111 -12.50 0.97 -2.39
C ALA A 111 -11.09 0.91 -2.99
N PHE A 112 -10.18 1.78 -2.55
CA PHE A 112 -8.76 1.73 -2.95
C PHE A 112 -8.05 0.54 -2.30
N LEU A 113 -8.30 0.30 -1.01
CA LEU A 113 -7.75 -0.85 -0.30
C LEU A 113 -8.27 -2.19 -0.84
N LYS A 114 -9.54 -2.25 -1.24
CA LYS A 114 -10.09 -3.43 -1.95
C LYS A 114 -9.39 -3.67 -3.28
N LEU A 115 -9.07 -2.60 -4.02
CA LEU A 115 -8.29 -2.73 -5.25
C LEU A 115 -6.87 -3.25 -4.97
N ALA A 116 -6.22 -2.77 -3.91
CA ALA A 116 -4.91 -3.28 -3.49
C ALA A 116 -4.97 -4.77 -3.15
N LYS A 117 -6.03 -5.21 -2.45
CA LYS A 117 -6.24 -6.64 -2.18
C LYS A 117 -6.43 -7.45 -3.47
N GLU A 118 -7.24 -6.97 -4.41
CA GLU A 118 -7.43 -7.64 -5.71
C GLU A 118 -6.10 -7.79 -6.48
N ILE A 119 -5.23 -6.78 -6.42
CA ILE A 119 -3.90 -6.81 -7.04
C ILE A 119 -2.99 -7.83 -6.34
N GLU A 120 -3.00 -7.87 -5.01
CA GLU A 120 -2.22 -8.85 -4.26
C GLU A 120 -2.69 -10.28 -4.54
N ASP A 121 -4.00 -10.50 -4.53
CA ASP A 121 -4.60 -11.80 -4.89
C ASP A 121 -4.18 -12.21 -6.32
N TYR A 122 -4.24 -11.28 -7.28
CA TYR A 122 -3.78 -11.51 -8.66
C TYR A 122 -2.30 -11.89 -8.72
N ASN A 123 -1.43 -11.17 -8.02
CA ASN A 123 0.00 -11.43 -8.01
C ASN A 123 0.35 -12.79 -7.40
N ASN A 124 -0.50 -13.30 -6.52
CA ASN A 124 -0.35 -14.62 -5.89
C ASN A 124 -0.90 -15.77 -6.76
N LEU A 125 -1.62 -15.46 -7.85
CA LEU A 125 -2.11 -16.47 -8.77
C LEU A 125 -1.01 -16.92 -9.73
N ASP A 126 -1.09 -18.18 -10.19
CA ASP A 126 -0.20 -18.71 -11.22
C ASP A 126 -0.31 -17.95 -12.57
N ALA A 127 -1.44 -17.30 -12.82
CA ALA A 127 -1.66 -16.47 -14.00
C ALA A 127 -0.74 -15.24 -14.09
N ALA A 128 -0.28 -14.73 -12.94
CA ALA A 128 0.67 -13.62 -12.88
C ALA A 128 2.11 -14.03 -13.15
N LYS A 129 2.42 -15.34 -13.09
CA LYS A 129 3.76 -15.85 -13.35
C LYS A 129 4.03 -15.87 -14.86
N PRO A 130 5.20 -15.39 -15.31
CA PRO A 130 5.58 -15.50 -16.72
C PRO A 130 5.63 -16.96 -17.11
N THR A 131 4.72 -17.39 -17.95
CA THR A 131 4.78 -18.70 -18.58
C THR A 131 5.50 -18.55 -19.91
N GLY A 132 6.61 -19.24 -20.10
CA GLY A 132 7.60 -19.06 -21.16
C GLY A 132 7.15 -19.28 -22.63
N TYR A 133 5.86 -19.11 -22.95
CA TYR A 133 5.36 -19.22 -24.31
C TYR A 133 4.61 -17.95 -24.72
N THR A 134 5.02 -17.35 -25.84
CA THR A 134 4.35 -16.17 -26.40
C THR A 134 3.23 -16.52 -27.39
N SER A 135 3.31 -17.67 -28.05
CA SER A 135 2.21 -18.18 -28.87
C SER A 135 2.42 -19.67 -29.18
N GLU A 136 1.36 -20.42 -29.19
CA GLU A 136 1.35 -21.82 -29.67
C GLU A 136 0.20 -21.97 -30.63
N SER A 137 0.50 -22.42 -31.88
CA SER A 137 -0.51 -22.79 -32.86
C SER A 137 -0.48 -24.31 -33.06
N ILE A 138 -1.55 -24.95 -32.67
CA ILE A 138 -1.78 -26.35 -33.02
C ILE A 138 -2.54 -26.37 -34.35
N SER A 139 -1.97 -27.05 -35.33
CA SER A 139 -2.48 -27.10 -36.68
C SER A 139 -3.98 -27.42 -36.73
N GLY A 140 -4.77 -26.44 -37.12
CA GLY A 140 -6.10 -26.62 -37.63
C GLY A 140 -7.24 -25.94 -36.89
N HIS A 141 -7.24 -25.69 -35.59
CA HIS A 141 -8.44 -25.17 -34.91
C HIS A 141 -8.29 -24.29 -33.69
N TYR A 142 -7.13 -24.12 -33.05
CA TYR A 142 -6.98 -23.24 -31.90
C TYR A 142 -5.64 -22.51 -31.94
N SER A 143 -5.68 -21.20 -31.98
CA SER A 143 -4.53 -20.36 -31.65
C SER A 143 -4.82 -19.63 -30.34
N TYR A 144 -3.93 -19.72 -29.35
CA TYR A 144 -3.95 -18.84 -28.18
C TYR A 144 -2.59 -18.18 -28.05
N THR A 145 -2.64 -16.90 -27.72
CA THR A 145 -1.46 -16.10 -27.43
C THR A 145 -1.32 -16.02 -25.92
N LYS A 146 -0.22 -16.56 -25.40
CA LYS A 146 0.13 -16.31 -24.01
C LYS A 146 0.65 -14.88 -23.87
N ALA A 147 0.14 -14.17 -22.88
CA ALA A 147 0.63 -12.86 -22.54
C ALA A 147 2.14 -12.90 -22.26
N SER A 148 2.88 -11.92 -22.77
CA SER A 148 4.28 -11.72 -22.39
C SER A 148 4.37 -11.41 -20.88
N PRO A 149 5.52 -11.58 -20.23
CA PRO A 149 5.71 -11.14 -18.84
C PRO A 149 5.31 -9.69 -18.61
N GLU A 150 5.46 -8.84 -19.62
CA GLU A 150 5.04 -7.43 -19.58
C GLU A 150 3.52 -7.28 -19.66
N ASP A 151 2.80 -8.19 -20.29
CA ASP A 151 1.35 -8.15 -20.42
C ASP A 151 0.63 -8.69 -19.18
N SER A 152 1.30 -9.51 -18.38
CA SER A 152 0.78 -10.01 -17.10
C SER A 152 1.07 -9.08 -15.92
N ALA A 153 1.79 -8.00 -16.11
CA ALA A 153 2.03 -7.02 -15.07
C ALA A 153 0.70 -6.43 -14.57
N TRP A 154 0.50 -6.41 -13.25
CA TRP A 154 -0.75 -5.94 -12.66
C TRP A 154 -1.13 -4.51 -13.08
N GLN A 155 -0.15 -3.66 -13.37
CA GLN A 155 -0.38 -2.30 -13.87
C GLN A 155 -1.18 -2.27 -15.18
N LYS A 156 -0.93 -3.23 -16.07
CA LYS A 156 -1.68 -3.36 -17.33
C LYS A 156 -3.05 -3.99 -17.12
N VAL A 157 -3.09 -5.06 -16.33
CA VAL A 157 -4.33 -5.80 -16.04
C VAL A 157 -5.36 -4.89 -15.36
N PHE A 158 -4.92 -4.07 -14.42
CA PHE A 158 -5.78 -3.18 -13.65
C PHE A 158 -5.82 -1.73 -14.17
N ALA A 159 -5.26 -1.44 -15.36
CA ALA A 159 -5.12 -0.08 -15.90
C ALA A 159 -6.41 0.74 -15.84
N SER A 160 -7.55 0.18 -16.21
CA SER A 160 -8.85 0.87 -16.17
C SER A 160 -9.30 1.23 -14.75
N LYS A 161 -9.03 0.37 -13.78
CA LYS A 161 -9.33 0.62 -12.36
C LYS A 161 -8.37 1.64 -11.76
N LEU A 162 -7.09 1.63 -12.16
CA LEU A 162 -6.06 2.55 -11.69
C LEU A 162 -6.32 4.00 -12.13
N ASN A 163 -6.80 4.21 -13.35
CA ASN A 163 -7.05 5.55 -13.89
C ASN A 163 -7.98 6.39 -13.01
N ARG A 164 -8.91 5.76 -12.32
CA ARG A 164 -9.82 6.41 -11.36
C ARG A 164 -9.07 7.06 -10.18
N TRP A 165 -7.93 6.48 -9.80
CA TRP A 165 -7.20 6.87 -8.60
C TRP A 165 -5.97 7.74 -8.90
N ARG A 166 -5.56 7.83 -10.16
CA ARG A 166 -4.38 8.60 -10.54
C ARG A 166 -4.61 10.08 -10.28
N LYS A 167 -3.71 10.68 -9.50
CA LYS A 167 -3.62 12.13 -9.41
C LYS A 167 -2.92 12.65 -10.66
N VAL A 168 -3.59 13.54 -11.36
CA VAL A 168 -2.95 14.33 -12.42
C VAL A 168 -1.95 15.26 -11.72
N ALA A 169 -0.68 15.18 -12.11
CA ALA A 169 0.30 16.15 -11.63
C ALA A 169 -0.22 17.54 -11.95
N ALA A 170 -0.44 18.36 -10.94
CA ALA A 170 -0.80 19.76 -11.14
C ALA A 170 0.35 20.38 -11.93
N ARG A 171 0.09 20.79 -13.15
CA ARG A 171 1.01 21.65 -13.89
C ARG A 171 1.01 22.99 -13.16
N TRP A 172 2.06 23.22 -12.38
CA TRP A 172 2.37 24.56 -11.93
C TRP A 172 2.82 25.33 -13.18
N GLY A 173 1.92 26.13 -13.69
CA GLY A 173 2.22 27.11 -14.72
C GLY A 173 2.91 28.32 -14.15
#